data_89b242ec54ea361cd28542e1d561fd98
#
_entry.id   89b242ec54ea361cd28542e1d561fd98
#
_cell.length_a   1.000
_cell.length_b   1.000
_cell.length_c   1.000
_cell.angle_alpha   90.00
_cell.angle_beta   90.00
_cell.angle_gamma   90.00
#
_symmetry.space_group_name_H-M   'P 1'
#
loop_
_entity.id
_entity.type
_entity.pdbx_description
1 polymer ?
#
loop_
_entity_poly.entity_id
_entity_poly.type
_entity_poly.pdbx_seq_one_letter_code
_entity_poly.pdbx_strand_id
1 'polypeptide(L)'
;MKDSFLIKRGRFTPFAVIAMILLPTVTGILCMCFGRMKLPVSDVINSICSIFTGEIDNLQVYSVVVNLRLPRILMAIIVGAGLTCAGDTFQSLFSNPLATPDILGVTSGTCVGAILAIILSCSILETQLIALVFGLVSVFFTLKIAGKNNSGSMVYLVLAGVIASSLFNAIGSLLKYTADPQDKLPEITYWLMGSFTSATYKKLIVGSPLILIGIAIIFLLRWRLNILSLSEDEAKSSG
;
A
#
# COMPACT_ATOMS: atom_id res chain seq x y z
N MET A 1 -30.63 7.36 -4.56
CA MET A 1 -29.68 6.96 -3.49
C MET A 1 -30.41 7.08 -2.17
N LYS A 2 -30.59 5.98 -1.41
CA LYS A 2 -31.22 6.05 -0.09
C LYS A 2 -30.29 6.82 0.85
N ASP A 3 -30.83 7.83 1.54
CA ASP A 3 -30.12 8.53 2.61
C ASP A 3 -29.66 7.52 3.66
N SER A 4 -28.35 7.39 3.86
CA SER A 4 -27.73 6.58 4.91
C SER A 4 -27.35 7.48 6.07
N PHE A 5 -27.27 6.92 7.28
CA PHE A 5 -26.76 7.64 8.45
C PHE A 5 -25.39 8.31 8.20
N LEU A 6 -24.58 7.74 7.31
CA LEU A 6 -23.25 8.23 6.97
C LEU A 6 -23.25 9.22 5.80
N ILE A 7 -24.22 9.13 4.87
CA ILE A 7 -24.27 9.96 3.66
C ILE A 7 -25.67 10.56 3.52
N LYS A 8 -25.78 11.90 3.56
CA LYS A 8 -27.00 12.65 3.28
C LYS A 8 -26.78 13.55 2.07
N ARG A 9 -27.69 13.50 1.11
CA ARG A 9 -27.64 14.32 -0.12
C ARG A 9 -26.30 14.25 -0.86
N GLY A 10 -25.68 13.05 -0.94
CA GLY A 10 -24.39 12.85 -1.61
C GLY A 10 -23.17 13.44 -0.89
N ARG A 11 -23.31 13.89 0.36
CA ARG A 11 -22.20 14.39 1.19
C ARG A 11 -22.08 13.58 2.46
N PHE A 12 -20.85 13.37 2.92
CA PHE A 12 -20.60 12.75 4.22
C PHE A 12 -21.19 13.61 5.34
N THR A 13 -21.88 12.97 6.29
CA THR A 13 -22.34 13.66 7.50
C THR A 13 -21.13 14.06 8.35
N PRO A 14 -21.21 15.18 9.12
CA PRO A 14 -20.13 15.56 10.03
C PRO A 14 -19.70 14.43 10.96
N PHE A 15 -20.67 13.63 11.41
CA PHE A 15 -20.43 12.45 12.23
C PHE A 15 -19.56 11.42 11.50
N ALA A 16 -19.82 11.15 10.23
CA ALA A 16 -19.01 10.22 9.43
C ALA A 16 -17.56 10.71 9.29
N VAL A 17 -17.38 12.01 9.04
CA VAL A 17 -16.03 12.61 8.92
C VAL A 17 -15.28 12.51 10.25
N ILE A 18 -15.94 12.83 11.37
CA ILE A 18 -15.35 12.71 12.70
C ILE A 18 -14.97 11.26 12.99
N ALA A 19 -15.86 10.31 12.70
CA ALA A 19 -15.59 8.88 12.91
C ALA A 19 -14.42 8.38 12.05
N MET A 20 -14.32 8.82 10.79
CA MET A 20 -13.21 8.47 9.88
C MET A 20 -11.86 8.97 10.38
N ILE A 21 -11.81 10.09 11.08
CA ILE A 21 -10.57 10.65 11.65
C ILE A 21 -10.29 10.03 13.03
N LEU A 22 -11.32 9.94 13.88
CA LEU A 22 -11.18 9.48 15.25
C LEU A 22 -10.77 8.02 15.35
N LEU A 23 -11.36 7.16 14.51
CA LEU A 23 -11.12 5.72 14.56
C LEU A 23 -9.65 5.35 14.29
N PRO A 24 -8.99 5.80 13.22
CA PRO A 24 -7.57 5.55 13.01
C PRO A 24 -6.68 6.17 14.10
N THR A 25 -7.04 7.36 14.59
CA THR A 25 -6.28 8.05 15.63
C THR A 25 -6.32 7.28 16.94
N VAL A 26 -7.52 6.89 17.40
CA VAL A 26 -7.70 6.09 18.62
C VAL A 26 -7.01 4.73 18.48
N THR A 27 -7.18 4.06 17.33
CA THR A 27 -6.50 2.79 17.06
C THR A 27 -4.98 2.95 17.11
N GLY A 28 -4.44 4.01 16.53
CA GLY A 28 -3.01 4.33 16.57
C GLY A 28 -2.50 4.51 18.00
N ILE A 29 -3.22 5.28 18.83
CA ILE A 29 -2.86 5.48 20.26
C ILE A 29 -2.94 4.15 21.01
N LEU A 30 -3.98 3.36 20.81
CA LEU A 30 -4.10 2.04 21.42
C LEU A 30 -2.94 1.12 21.02
N CYS A 31 -2.56 1.10 19.76
CA CYS A 31 -1.39 0.34 19.29
C CYS A 31 -0.07 0.83 19.90
N MET A 32 0.02 2.12 20.28
CA MET A 32 1.18 2.63 21.01
C MET A 32 1.22 2.16 22.46
N CYS A 33 0.07 1.94 23.10
CA CYS A 33 -0.02 1.48 24.49
C CYS A 33 0.17 -0.04 24.60
N PHE A 34 -0.38 -0.80 23.64
CA PHE A 34 -0.37 -2.26 23.68
C PHE A 34 0.81 -2.86 22.88
N GLY A 35 1.45 -3.88 23.45
CA GLY A 35 2.56 -4.60 22.84
C GLY A 35 3.22 -5.53 23.86
N ARG A 36 4.42 -6.03 23.55
CA ARG A 36 5.23 -6.83 24.49
C ARG A 36 5.43 -6.12 25.83
N MET A 37 5.64 -4.82 25.81
CA MET A 37 5.71 -3.94 26.95
C MET A 37 4.40 -3.13 26.98
N LYS A 38 3.58 -3.32 28.02
CA LYS A 38 2.38 -2.52 28.24
C LYS A 38 2.80 -1.16 28.80
N LEU A 39 2.39 -0.09 28.14
CA LEU A 39 2.71 1.28 28.53
C LEU A 39 1.42 2.02 28.86
N PRO A 40 1.36 2.76 29.96
CA PRO A 40 0.25 3.64 30.26
C PRO A 40 0.20 4.78 29.22
N VAL A 41 -0.98 5.32 29.00
CA VAL A 41 -1.20 6.40 28.01
C VAL A 41 -0.36 7.64 28.34
N SER A 42 -0.17 7.94 29.64
CA SER A 42 0.68 9.04 30.12
C SER A 42 2.11 8.95 29.59
N ASP A 43 2.71 7.78 29.68
CA ASP A 43 4.10 7.57 29.24
C ASP A 43 4.25 7.68 27.72
N VAL A 44 3.23 7.23 26.98
CA VAL A 44 3.18 7.38 25.51
C VAL A 44 3.10 8.85 25.13
N ILE A 45 2.21 9.62 25.78
CA ILE A 45 2.07 11.06 25.54
C ILE A 45 3.35 11.79 25.91
N ASN A 46 3.93 11.55 27.09
CA ASN A 46 5.19 12.16 27.51
C ASN A 46 6.32 11.85 26.51
N SER A 47 6.44 10.59 26.06
CA SER A 47 7.45 10.22 25.06
C SER A 47 7.27 10.93 23.72
N ILE A 48 6.03 11.19 23.28
CA ILE A 48 5.76 11.95 22.06
C ILE A 48 6.07 13.44 22.28
N CYS A 49 5.68 14.00 23.43
CA CYS A 49 6.01 15.38 23.78
C CYS A 49 7.53 15.60 23.88
N SER A 50 8.27 14.61 24.37
CA SER A 50 9.73 14.65 24.48
C SER A 50 10.43 14.84 23.13
N ILE A 51 9.79 14.50 22.00
CA ILE A 51 10.33 14.80 20.66
C ILE A 51 10.49 16.32 20.44
N PHE A 52 9.60 17.10 21.03
CA PHE A 52 9.57 18.56 20.87
C PHE A 52 10.28 19.31 22.01
N THR A 53 10.21 18.78 23.24
CA THR A 53 10.83 19.41 24.42
C THR A 53 12.28 19.02 24.61
N GLY A 54 12.71 17.87 24.10
CA GLY A 54 14.05 17.33 24.30
C GLY A 54 14.30 16.71 25.67
N GLU A 55 13.33 16.77 26.59
CA GLU A 55 13.43 16.19 27.93
C GLU A 55 12.92 14.75 27.90
N ILE A 56 13.79 13.78 28.20
CA ILE A 56 13.47 12.36 28.19
C ILE A 56 13.48 11.84 29.62
N ASP A 57 12.28 11.58 30.19
CA ASP A 57 12.12 11.05 31.54
C ASP A 57 12.62 9.60 31.64
N ASN A 58 12.26 8.78 30.65
CA ASN A 58 12.62 7.36 30.61
C ASN A 58 13.08 6.95 29.22
N LEU A 59 14.38 6.70 29.07
CA LEU A 59 15.02 6.37 27.80
C LEU A 59 14.49 5.05 27.18
N GLN A 60 14.13 4.06 28.01
CA GLN A 60 13.59 2.79 27.52
C GLN A 60 12.19 2.98 26.92
N VAL A 61 11.31 3.69 27.63
CA VAL A 61 9.95 3.98 27.17
C VAL A 61 10.00 4.83 25.90
N TYR A 62 10.81 5.88 25.90
CA TYR A 62 11.03 6.72 24.71
C TYR A 62 11.49 5.89 23.51
N SER A 63 12.48 5.03 23.68
CA SER A 63 12.99 4.19 22.59
C SER A 63 11.93 3.23 22.05
N VAL A 64 11.11 2.64 22.91
CA VAL A 64 10.02 1.74 22.48
C VAL A 64 8.92 2.52 21.75
N VAL A 65 8.50 3.67 22.26
CA VAL A 65 7.42 4.47 21.66
C VAL A 65 7.89 5.11 20.36
N VAL A 66 8.97 5.88 20.43
CA VAL A 66 9.42 6.72 19.32
C VAL A 66 10.18 5.93 18.26
N ASN A 67 11.13 5.07 18.65
CA ASN A 67 11.99 4.41 17.67
C ASN A 67 11.42 3.08 17.12
N LEU A 68 10.52 2.41 17.87
CA LEU A 68 9.97 1.13 17.43
C LEU A 68 8.50 1.22 17.01
N ARG A 69 7.62 1.80 17.84
CA ARG A 69 6.17 1.79 17.59
C ARG A 69 5.74 2.85 16.60
N LEU A 70 6.22 4.07 16.77
CA LEU A 70 5.81 5.20 15.92
C LEU A 70 6.09 4.97 14.43
N PRO A 71 7.30 4.54 13.99
CA PRO A 71 7.55 4.31 12.56
C PRO A 71 6.70 3.17 11.99
N ARG A 72 6.32 2.16 12.80
CA ARG A 72 5.43 1.07 12.37
C ARG A 72 4.01 1.58 12.12
N ILE A 73 3.48 2.39 13.02
CA ILE A 73 2.14 2.97 12.90
C ILE A 73 2.08 3.93 11.72
N LEU A 74 3.07 4.81 11.56
CA LEU A 74 3.15 5.71 10.42
C LEU A 74 3.22 4.95 9.09
N MET A 75 4.02 3.90 9.03
CA MET A 75 4.10 3.04 7.85
C MET A 75 2.75 2.37 7.55
N ALA A 76 2.08 1.83 8.56
CA ALA A 76 0.77 1.19 8.41
C ALA A 76 -0.29 2.19 7.88
N ILE A 77 -0.30 3.42 8.38
CA ILE A 77 -1.21 4.49 7.92
C ILE A 77 -0.94 4.83 6.45
N ILE A 78 0.33 5.06 6.09
CA ILE A 78 0.71 5.46 4.73
C ILE A 78 0.42 4.34 3.73
N VAL A 79 0.79 3.09 4.06
CA VAL A 79 0.52 1.93 3.20
C VAL A 79 -0.99 1.69 3.07
N GLY A 80 -1.74 1.76 4.19
CA GLY A 80 -3.19 1.62 4.17
C GLY A 80 -3.88 2.68 3.32
N ALA A 81 -3.46 3.94 3.44
CA ALA A 81 -3.96 5.04 2.60
C ALA A 81 -3.64 4.80 1.11
N GLY A 82 -2.42 4.37 0.79
CA GLY A 82 -2.03 4.05 -0.59
C GLY A 82 -2.85 2.93 -1.19
N LEU A 83 -3.03 1.83 -0.46
CA LEU A 83 -3.83 0.69 -0.92
C LEU A 83 -5.30 1.05 -1.10
N THR A 84 -5.86 1.86 -0.21
CA THR A 84 -7.25 2.33 -0.31
C THR A 84 -7.43 3.22 -1.53
N CYS A 85 -6.55 4.19 -1.76
CA CYS A 85 -6.60 5.05 -2.94
C CYS A 85 -6.44 4.26 -4.24
N ALA A 86 -5.52 3.28 -4.27
CA ALA A 86 -5.35 2.41 -5.42
C ALA A 86 -6.61 1.57 -5.66
N GLY A 87 -7.18 0.97 -4.60
CA GLY A 87 -8.42 0.18 -4.68
C GLY A 87 -9.58 0.98 -5.24
N ASP A 88 -9.84 2.16 -4.70
CA ASP A 88 -10.89 3.07 -5.17
C ASP A 88 -10.70 3.47 -6.64
N THR A 89 -9.45 3.75 -7.03
CA THR A 89 -9.11 4.05 -8.43
C THR A 89 -9.46 2.89 -9.37
N PHE A 90 -9.11 1.66 -9.00
CA PHE A 90 -9.43 0.48 -9.82
C PHE A 90 -10.93 0.21 -9.88
N GLN A 91 -11.65 0.35 -8.75
CA GLN A 91 -13.10 0.20 -8.72
C GLN A 91 -13.80 1.25 -9.60
N SER A 92 -13.33 2.50 -9.56
CA SER A 92 -13.84 3.58 -10.41
C SER A 92 -13.53 3.33 -11.89
N LEU A 93 -12.29 2.97 -12.21
CA LEU A 93 -11.84 2.77 -13.60
C LEU A 93 -12.60 1.64 -14.29
N PHE A 94 -12.90 0.57 -13.57
CA PHE A 94 -13.61 -0.60 -14.12
C PHE A 94 -15.11 -0.59 -13.82
N SER A 95 -15.62 0.46 -13.17
CA SER A 95 -17.03 0.55 -12.71
C SER A 95 -17.50 -0.74 -12.01
N ASN A 96 -16.59 -1.37 -11.25
CA ASN A 96 -16.82 -2.66 -10.62
C ASN A 96 -16.25 -2.66 -9.19
N PRO A 97 -17.11 -2.83 -8.16
CA PRO A 97 -16.67 -2.82 -6.76
C PRO A 97 -15.76 -4.01 -6.38
N LEU A 98 -15.65 -5.04 -7.24
CA LEU A 98 -14.78 -6.19 -7.02
C LEU A 98 -13.39 -6.00 -7.64
N ALA A 99 -13.15 -4.90 -8.34
CA ALA A 99 -11.86 -4.63 -8.94
C ALA A 99 -10.80 -4.34 -7.86
N THR A 100 -9.63 -4.96 -7.99
CA THR A 100 -8.50 -4.77 -7.09
C THR A 100 -7.25 -4.37 -7.88
N PRO A 101 -6.29 -3.64 -7.28
CA PRO A 101 -5.04 -3.28 -7.94
C PRO A 101 -4.23 -4.47 -8.44
N ASP A 102 -4.42 -5.64 -7.84
CA ASP A 102 -3.68 -6.87 -8.16
C ASP A 102 -4.14 -7.55 -9.47
N ILE A 103 -5.29 -7.13 -10.02
CA ILE A 103 -5.80 -7.65 -11.30
C ILE A 103 -4.75 -7.57 -12.43
N LEU A 104 -3.84 -6.59 -12.38
CA LEU A 104 -2.78 -6.44 -13.38
C LEU A 104 -1.50 -7.24 -13.06
N GLY A 105 -1.52 -8.09 -12.04
CA GLY A 105 -0.37 -8.91 -11.65
C GLY A 105 0.80 -8.14 -11.05
N VAL A 106 0.55 -6.92 -10.55
CA VAL A 106 1.57 -6.03 -9.99
C VAL A 106 2.34 -6.71 -8.86
N THR A 107 1.64 -7.35 -7.94
CA THR A 107 2.23 -8.04 -6.79
C THR A 107 3.18 -9.13 -7.23
N SER A 108 2.78 -9.97 -8.19
CA SER A 108 3.64 -11.06 -8.70
C SER A 108 4.92 -10.52 -9.36
N GLY A 109 4.79 -9.46 -10.18
CA GLY A 109 5.94 -8.78 -10.77
C GLY A 109 6.87 -8.19 -9.72
N THR A 110 6.31 -7.44 -8.76
CA THR A 110 7.06 -6.84 -7.64
C THR A 110 7.81 -7.91 -6.83
N CYS A 111 7.18 -9.06 -6.55
CA CYS A 111 7.82 -10.18 -5.87
C CYS A 111 9.04 -10.71 -6.63
N VAL A 112 8.95 -10.88 -7.95
CA VAL A 112 10.09 -11.32 -8.77
C VAL A 112 11.24 -10.31 -8.68
N GLY A 113 10.94 -9.02 -8.79
CA GLY A 113 11.94 -7.97 -8.66
C GLY A 113 12.64 -7.98 -7.30
N ALA A 114 11.88 -8.14 -6.22
CA ALA A 114 12.43 -8.23 -4.87
C ALA A 114 13.28 -9.49 -4.66
N ILE A 115 12.81 -10.66 -5.14
CA ILE A 115 13.57 -11.92 -5.06
C ILE A 115 14.92 -11.77 -5.78
N LEU A 116 14.91 -11.22 -6.99
CA LEU A 116 16.11 -10.98 -7.76
C LEU A 116 17.09 -10.06 -7.03
N ALA A 117 16.59 -8.95 -6.48
CA ALA A 117 17.41 -8.01 -5.72
C ALA A 117 18.04 -8.62 -4.46
N ILE A 118 17.28 -9.46 -3.73
CA ILE A 118 17.77 -10.17 -2.54
C ILE A 118 18.85 -11.19 -2.92
N ILE A 119 18.66 -11.95 -4.00
CA ILE A 119 19.69 -12.90 -4.51
C ILE A 119 20.98 -12.15 -4.85
N LEU A 120 20.86 -10.97 -5.47
CA LEU A 120 21.99 -10.11 -5.82
C LEU A 120 22.58 -9.34 -4.62
N SER A 121 22.07 -9.56 -3.41
CA SER A 121 22.50 -8.86 -2.19
C SER A 121 22.42 -7.34 -2.27
N CYS A 122 21.40 -6.83 -2.96
CA CYS A 122 21.17 -5.41 -3.12
C CYS A 122 20.79 -4.72 -1.79
N SER A 123 21.06 -3.43 -1.67
CA SER A 123 20.64 -2.62 -0.54
C SER A 123 19.09 -2.47 -0.48
N ILE A 124 18.58 -2.02 0.66
CA ILE A 124 17.13 -1.80 0.86
C ILE A 124 16.53 -0.89 -0.21
N LEU A 125 17.22 0.19 -0.57
CA LEU A 125 16.76 1.13 -1.59
C LEU A 125 16.75 0.48 -2.98
N GLU A 126 17.80 -0.20 -3.34
CA GLU A 126 17.91 -0.91 -4.63
C GLU A 126 16.81 -1.98 -4.74
N THR A 127 16.59 -2.76 -3.68
CA THR A 127 15.52 -3.77 -3.65
C THR A 127 14.15 -3.13 -3.89
N GLN A 128 13.85 -1.98 -3.28
CA GLN A 128 12.58 -1.29 -3.51
C GLN A 128 12.45 -0.76 -4.93
N LEU A 129 13.53 -0.21 -5.50
CA LEU A 129 13.52 0.31 -6.87
C LEU A 129 13.39 -0.81 -7.90
N ILE A 130 14.11 -1.91 -7.73
CA ILE A 130 14.02 -3.08 -8.61
C ILE A 130 12.61 -3.69 -8.52
N ALA A 131 12.06 -3.85 -7.31
CA ALA A 131 10.70 -4.33 -7.11
C ALA A 131 9.66 -3.44 -7.80
N LEU A 132 9.79 -2.10 -7.67
CA LEU A 132 8.93 -1.15 -8.37
C LEU A 132 9.01 -1.29 -9.89
N VAL A 133 10.23 -1.36 -10.45
CA VAL A 133 10.43 -1.54 -11.90
C VAL A 133 9.77 -2.82 -12.39
N PHE A 134 9.96 -3.93 -11.71
CA PHE A 134 9.34 -5.21 -12.08
C PHE A 134 7.81 -5.18 -11.94
N GLY A 135 7.27 -4.47 -10.94
CA GLY A 135 5.84 -4.22 -10.83
C GLY A 135 5.30 -3.45 -12.05
N LEU A 136 5.98 -2.39 -12.48
CA LEU A 136 5.62 -1.63 -13.69
C LEU A 136 5.76 -2.48 -14.96
N VAL A 137 6.81 -3.29 -15.07
CA VAL A 137 6.99 -4.24 -16.18
C VAL A 137 5.82 -5.23 -16.23
N SER A 138 5.35 -5.74 -15.10
CA SER A 138 4.19 -6.63 -15.03
C SER A 138 2.92 -5.94 -15.55
N VAL A 139 2.66 -4.70 -15.14
CA VAL A 139 1.52 -3.91 -15.65
C VAL A 139 1.61 -3.74 -17.16
N PHE A 140 2.78 -3.30 -17.66
CA PHE A 140 3.00 -3.11 -19.08
C PHE A 140 2.81 -4.41 -19.88
N PHE A 141 3.31 -5.52 -19.35
CA PHE A 141 3.16 -6.84 -19.93
C PHE A 141 1.69 -7.27 -20.00
N THR A 142 0.95 -7.08 -18.90
CA THR A 142 -0.50 -7.37 -18.84
C THR A 142 -1.29 -6.54 -19.86
N LEU A 143 -1.03 -5.23 -19.94
CA LEU A 143 -1.68 -4.35 -20.91
C LEU A 143 -1.37 -4.75 -22.37
N LYS A 144 -0.15 -5.20 -22.64
CA LYS A 144 0.27 -5.67 -23.96
C LYS A 144 -0.44 -6.98 -24.35
N ILE A 145 -0.62 -7.93 -23.41
CA ILE A 145 -1.37 -9.16 -23.62
C ILE A 145 -2.85 -8.87 -23.86
N ALA A 146 -3.46 -7.97 -23.08
CA ALA A 146 -4.86 -7.59 -23.22
C ALA A 146 -5.17 -7.02 -24.62
N GLY A 147 -4.17 -6.42 -25.29
CA GLY A 147 -4.28 -5.89 -26.66
C GLY A 147 -5.01 -4.55 -26.73
N LYS A 148 -4.67 -3.73 -27.71
CA LYS A 148 -5.17 -2.36 -27.85
C LYS A 148 -6.70 -2.28 -28.06
N ASN A 149 -7.28 -3.23 -28.79
CA ASN A 149 -8.72 -3.22 -29.13
C ASN A 149 -9.61 -3.75 -28.00
N ASN A 150 -9.05 -4.52 -27.06
CA ASN A 150 -9.79 -5.19 -25.99
C ASN A 150 -9.41 -4.69 -24.59
N SER A 151 -8.45 -3.77 -24.50
CA SER A 151 -7.95 -3.26 -23.21
C SER A 151 -9.00 -2.52 -22.38
N GLY A 152 -10.08 -2.05 -22.98
CA GLY A 152 -11.23 -1.46 -22.27
C GLY A 152 -12.18 -2.49 -21.65
N SER A 153 -12.09 -3.76 -22.04
CA SER A 153 -12.92 -4.81 -21.45
C SER A 153 -12.23 -5.39 -20.22
N MET A 154 -12.90 -5.29 -19.05
CA MET A 154 -12.41 -5.82 -17.80
C MET A 154 -12.05 -7.31 -17.87
N VAL A 155 -12.82 -8.11 -18.63
CA VAL A 155 -12.59 -9.55 -18.77
C VAL A 155 -11.23 -9.85 -19.40
N TYR A 156 -10.86 -9.16 -20.47
CA TYR A 156 -9.57 -9.35 -21.12
C TYR A 156 -8.41 -8.92 -20.22
N LEU A 157 -8.57 -7.83 -19.47
CA LEU A 157 -7.56 -7.37 -18.51
C LEU A 157 -7.37 -8.37 -17.36
N VAL A 158 -8.47 -8.91 -16.83
CA VAL A 158 -8.39 -9.95 -15.77
C VAL A 158 -7.67 -11.20 -16.29
N LEU A 159 -8.05 -11.70 -17.48
CA LEU A 159 -7.41 -12.87 -18.09
C LEU A 159 -5.92 -12.62 -18.35
N ALA A 160 -5.58 -11.45 -18.91
CA ALA A 160 -4.20 -11.06 -19.14
C ALA A 160 -3.39 -10.97 -17.83
N GLY A 161 -4.01 -10.44 -16.77
CA GLY A 161 -3.40 -10.38 -15.44
C GLY A 161 -3.17 -11.76 -14.82
N VAL A 162 -4.10 -12.70 -15.00
CA VAL A 162 -3.93 -14.10 -14.55
C VAL A 162 -2.74 -14.75 -15.30
N ILE A 163 -2.63 -14.54 -16.60
CA ILE A 163 -1.50 -15.04 -17.40
C ILE A 163 -0.18 -14.42 -16.92
N ALA A 164 -0.15 -13.09 -16.76
CA ALA A 164 1.02 -12.38 -16.29
C ALA A 164 1.45 -12.84 -14.89
N SER A 165 0.49 -12.90 -13.94
CA SER A 165 0.74 -13.38 -12.58
C SER A 165 1.29 -14.80 -12.56
N SER A 166 0.73 -15.71 -13.36
CA SER A 166 1.19 -17.09 -13.47
C SER A 166 2.62 -17.18 -13.98
N LEU A 167 2.96 -16.37 -15.01
CA LEU A 167 4.33 -16.31 -15.54
C LEU A 167 5.31 -15.77 -14.50
N PHE A 168 5.00 -14.62 -13.86
CA PHE A 168 5.87 -14.05 -12.84
C PHE A 168 6.02 -14.97 -11.62
N ASN A 169 4.95 -15.66 -11.21
CA ASN A 169 5.03 -16.64 -10.12
C ASN A 169 5.91 -17.85 -10.47
N ALA A 170 5.86 -18.32 -11.73
CA ALA A 170 6.76 -19.37 -12.21
C ALA A 170 8.22 -18.91 -12.20
N ILE A 171 8.50 -17.69 -12.67
CA ILE A 171 9.85 -17.09 -12.60
C ILE A 171 10.30 -16.95 -11.14
N GLY A 172 9.44 -16.44 -10.25
CA GLY A 172 9.75 -16.30 -8.84
C GLY A 172 10.03 -17.64 -8.16
N SER A 173 9.33 -18.71 -8.56
CA SER A 173 9.56 -20.07 -8.06
C SER A 173 10.92 -20.60 -8.53
N LEU A 174 11.30 -20.36 -9.78
CA LEU A 174 12.59 -20.74 -10.33
C LEU A 174 13.72 -20.00 -9.60
N LEU A 175 13.60 -18.69 -9.39
CA LEU A 175 14.58 -17.90 -8.65
C LEU A 175 14.75 -18.38 -7.21
N LYS A 176 13.65 -18.71 -6.52
CA LYS A 176 13.71 -19.30 -5.16
C LYS A 176 14.40 -20.65 -5.14
N TYR A 177 14.21 -21.47 -6.18
CA TYR A 177 14.89 -22.76 -6.30
C TYR A 177 16.41 -22.62 -6.45
N THR A 178 16.89 -21.55 -7.12
CA THR A 178 18.31 -21.27 -7.30
C THR A 178 18.96 -20.50 -6.13
N ALA A 179 18.13 -19.99 -5.20
CA ALA A 179 18.61 -19.22 -4.06
C ALA A 179 19.29 -20.12 -3.02
N ASP A 180 20.29 -19.54 -2.31
CA ASP A 180 20.94 -20.24 -1.19
C ASP A 180 19.90 -20.62 -0.11
N PRO A 181 19.81 -21.92 0.23
CA PRO A 181 18.80 -22.39 1.17
C PRO A 181 19.00 -21.90 2.61
N GLN A 182 20.22 -21.59 3.03
CA GLN A 182 20.54 -21.23 4.41
C GLN A 182 20.45 -19.73 4.67
N ASP A 183 20.74 -18.91 3.67
CA ASP A 183 20.82 -17.45 3.81
C ASP A 183 19.72 -16.73 3.01
N LYS A 184 19.70 -16.87 1.70
CA LYS A 184 18.83 -16.09 0.81
C LYS A 184 17.38 -16.54 0.83
N LEU A 185 17.10 -17.83 0.86
CA LEU A 185 15.74 -18.35 0.82
C LEU A 185 14.90 -17.95 2.06
N PRO A 186 15.44 -17.99 3.31
CA PRO A 186 14.75 -17.42 4.46
C PRO A 186 14.47 -15.92 4.32
N GLU A 187 15.46 -15.13 3.86
CA GLU A 187 15.31 -13.69 3.66
C GLU A 187 14.19 -13.37 2.65
N ILE A 188 14.16 -14.06 1.51
CA ILE A 188 13.12 -13.97 0.49
C ILE A 188 11.76 -14.31 1.10
N THR A 189 11.69 -15.40 1.86
CA THR A 189 10.43 -15.85 2.47
C THR A 189 9.88 -14.81 3.45
N TYR A 190 10.72 -14.26 4.33
CA TYR A 190 10.34 -13.19 5.24
C TYR A 190 9.91 -11.92 4.52
N TRP A 191 10.57 -11.58 3.41
CA TRP A 191 10.19 -10.43 2.60
C TRP A 191 8.81 -10.61 1.97
N LEU A 192 8.54 -11.79 1.37
CA LEU A 192 7.26 -12.12 0.72
C LEU A 192 6.09 -12.21 1.70
N MET A 193 6.32 -12.62 2.94
CA MET A 193 5.29 -12.60 3.99
C MET A 193 4.79 -11.20 4.31
N GLY A 194 5.62 -10.20 4.10
CA GLY A 194 5.34 -8.81 4.46
C GLY A 194 5.26 -8.61 5.96
N SER A 195 5.82 -7.54 6.47
CA SER A 195 5.75 -7.23 7.90
C SER A 195 6.13 -5.78 8.17
N PHE A 196 5.44 -5.16 9.13
CA PHE A 196 5.86 -3.88 9.71
C PHE A 196 6.82 -4.05 10.90
N THR A 197 7.17 -5.28 11.30
CA THR A 197 8.05 -5.53 12.45
C THR A 197 9.43 -4.90 12.28
N SER A 198 9.93 -4.88 11.06
CA SER A 198 11.22 -4.27 10.69
C SER A 198 11.10 -2.83 10.19
N ALA A 199 9.94 -2.18 10.36
CA ALA A 199 9.76 -0.79 9.97
C ALA A 199 10.63 0.12 10.84
N THR A 200 11.42 0.97 10.19
CA THR A 200 12.30 1.98 10.78
C THR A 200 12.09 3.30 10.07
N TYR A 201 12.50 4.42 10.67
CA TYR A 201 12.45 5.72 10.02
C TYR A 201 13.19 5.72 8.67
N LYS A 202 14.31 5.02 8.57
CA LYS A 202 15.05 4.91 7.29
C LYS A 202 14.19 4.28 6.20
N LYS A 203 13.49 3.19 6.50
CA LYS A 203 12.57 2.54 5.54
C LYS A 203 11.36 3.40 5.25
N LEU A 204 10.85 4.13 6.25
CA LEU A 204 9.74 5.07 6.10
C LEU A 204 10.11 6.19 5.12
N ILE A 205 11.26 6.85 5.32
CA ILE A 205 11.73 7.95 4.47
C ILE A 205 11.96 7.49 3.02
N VAL A 206 12.38 6.26 2.80
CA VAL A 206 12.60 5.72 1.46
C VAL A 206 11.29 5.30 0.79
N GLY A 207 10.39 4.65 1.50
CA GLY A 207 9.16 4.08 0.93
C GLY A 207 8.00 5.07 0.84
N SER A 208 7.83 5.93 1.85
CA SER A 208 6.67 6.84 1.91
C SER A 208 6.57 7.85 0.76
N PRO A 209 7.67 8.47 0.24
CA PRO A 209 7.54 9.43 -0.84
C PRO A 209 6.90 8.85 -2.10
N LEU A 210 7.23 7.61 -2.45
CA LEU A 210 6.65 6.94 -3.63
C LEU A 210 5.15 6.74 -3.48
N ILE A 211 4.71 6.30 -2.30
CA ILE A 211 3.28 6.12 -1.99
C ILE A 211 2.55 7.47 -2.00
N LEU A 212 3.12 8.49 -1.36
CA LEU A 212 2.53 9.83 -1.28
C LEU A 212 2.44 10.50 -2.66
N ILE A 213 3.45 10.33 -3.51
CA ILE A 213 3.42 10.80 -4.91
C ILE A 213 2.30 10.08 -5.66
N GLY A 214 2.15 8.76 -5.51
CA GLY A 214 1.05 8.01 -6.10
C GLY A 214 -0.32 8.53 -5.67
N ILE A 215 -0.53 8.72 -4.37
CA ILE A 215 -1.77 9.30 -3.81
C ILE A 215 -2.01 10.71 -4.39
N ALA A 216 -0.97 11.56 -4.45
CA ALA A 216 -1.08 12.91 -4.99
C ALA A 216 -1.49 12.91 -6.47
N ILE A 217 -0.92 12.02 -7.29
CA ILE A 217 -1.30 11.86 -8.70
C ILE A 217 -2.77 11.43 -8.82
N ILE A 218 -3.21 10.44 -8.04
CA ILE A 218 -4.61 9.99 -8.02
C ILE A 218 -5.53 11.16 -7.62
N PHE A 219 -5.16 11.92 -6.60
CA PHE A 219 -5.94 13.07 -6.14
C PHE A 219 -6.03 14.18 -7.20
N LEU A 220 -4.98 14.45 -7.95
CA LEU A 220 -4.99 15.40 -9.05
C LEU A 220 -5.89 14.90 -10.22
N LEU A 221 -5.92 13.60 -10.45
CA LEU A 221 -6.74 12.98 -11.50
C LEU A 221 -8.16 12.64 -11.05
N ARG A 222 -8.56 12.93 -9.81
CA ARG A 222 -9.86 12.56 -9.24
C ARG A 222 -11.07 12.95 -10.11
N TRP A 223 -10.99 14.11 -10.75
CA TRP A 223 -12.06 14.56 -11.65
C TRP A 223 -12.24 13.62 -12.84
N ARG A 224 -11.14 13.21 -13.46
CA ARG A 224 -11.16 12.27 -14.60
C ARG A 224 -11.65 10.88 -14.16
N LEU A 225 -11.26 10.44 -12.97
CA LEU A 225 -11.72 9.17 -12.40
C LEU A 225 -13.24 9.18 -12.14
N ASN A 226 -13.78 10.29 -11.64
CA ASN A 226 -15.21 10.45 -11.47
C ASN A 226 -15.99 10.38 -12.79
N ILE A 227 -15.47 10.96 -13.87
CA ILE A 227 -16.08 10.87 -15.20
C ILE A 227 -16.05 9.43 -15.73
N LEU A 228 -14.91 8.72 -15.54
CA LEU A 228 -14.77 7.33 -15.98
C LEU A 228 -15.64 6.34 -15.20
N SER A 229 -16.10 6.71 -13.99
CA SER A 229 -17.04 5.89 -13.20
C SER A 229 -18.51 6.01 -13.66
N LEU A 230 -18.82 6.96 -14.56
CA LEU A 230 -20.15 7.12 -15.17
C LEU A 230 -20.34 6.13 -16.30
N SER A 231 -21.61 5.85 -16.67
CA SER A 231 -21.90 5.08 -17.88
C SER A 231 -21.38 5.80 -19.14
N GLU A 232 -21.09 5.07 -20.20
CA GLU A 232 -20.54 5.68 -21.44
C GLU A 232 -21.39 6.83 -21.99
N ASP A 233 -22.72 6.73 -21.85
CA ASP A 233 -23.65 7.76 -22.33
C ASP A 233 -23.61 9.02 -21.44
N GLU A 234 -23.49 8.87 -20.13
CA GLU A 234 -23.34 9.97 -19.19
C GLU A 234 -21.96 10.62 -19.29
N ALA A 235 -20.90 9.83 -19.49
CA ALA A 235 -19.54 10.34 -19.67
C ALA A 235 -19.41 11.19 -20.95
N LYS A 236 -20.03 10.76 -22.07
CA LYS A 236 -20.06 11.53 -23.33
C LYS A 236 -20.86 12.82 -23.24
N SER A 237 -21.87 12.87 -22.37
CA SER A 237 -22.69 14.08 -22.15
C SER A 237 -22.02 15.12 -21.24
N SER A 238 -21.01 14.70 -20.49
CA SER A 238 -20.29 15.55 -19.49
C SER A 238 -19.04 16.22 -20.04
N GLY A 239 -18.66 16.01 -21.32
CA GLY A 239 -17.56 16.63 -22.04
C GLY A 239 -16.41 15.68 -22.31
#